data_df22960b2cdcf8c1b19b6c32afaf2d88
#
_entry.id   df22960b2cdcf8c1b19b6c32afaf2d88
#
_cell.length_a   1.000
_cell.length_b   1.000
_cell.length_c   1.000
_cell.angle_alpha   90.00
_cell.angle_beta   90.00
_cell.angle_gamma   90.00
#
_symmetry.space_group_name_H-M   'P 1'
#
loop_
_entity.id
_entity.type
_entity.pdbx_description
1 polymer ?
#
loop_
_entity_poly.entity_id
_entity_poly.type
_entity_poly.pdbx_seq_one_letter_code
_entity_poly.pdbx_strand_id
1 'polypeptide(L)'
;MKIVKVELRELNGTLKTEKPFWEERLVRPIDIYPEYRSDTFNEAKWGTVEKENDYPISAVFVEIIADDGLKGIGGPIDHSQAHIIKEQLSHLLIDKDPLAIERLWDQMHRFQVHGRQGTPMIALSAVDCALWDLKGKYYNEPVYKIIGGPTRDKIPAYSSMLGFAVEDMGLVKERAIEFKEKGFKAQKWFFRHGPMSGTDGFKKNVSMVKTLRETLGDDYDIMLDCWQSWDLNYAM
;
A
#
# COMPACT_ATOMS: atom_id res chain seq x y z
N MET A 1 -22.43 -0.88 24.75
CA MET A 1 -22.00 -0.08 23.57
C MET A 1 -22.49 -0.78 22.31
N LYS A 2 -23.04 -0.01 21.38
CA LYS A 2 -23.55 -0.52 20.10
C LYS A 2 -23.08 0.38 18.96
N ILE A 3 -22.84 -0.20 17.80
CA ILE A 3 -22.57 0.56 16.57
C ILE A 3 -23.86 1.23 16.11
N VAL A 4 -23.88 2.56 16.01
CA VAL A 4 -25.03 3.32 15.54
C VAL A 4 -24.87 3.82 14.11
N LYS A 5 -23.62 3.89 13.60
CA LYS A 5 -23.36 4.38 12.25
C LYS A 5 -22.07 3.81 11.68
N VAL A 6 -22.07 3.53 10.39
CA VAL A 6 -20.88 3.29 9.56
C VAL A 6 -20.84 4.39 8.50
N GLU A 7 -19.80 5.18 8.51
CA GLU A 7 -19.65 6.35 7.63
C GLU A 7 -18.43 6.18 6.73
N LEU A 8 -18.56 6.63 5.48
CA LEU A 8 -17.43 6.71 4.53
C LEU A 8 -17.07 8.18 4.37
N ARG A 9 -15.84 8.51 4.72
CA ARG A 9 -15.35 9.90 4.68
C ARG A 9 -14.28 10.01 3.63
N GLU A 10 -14.57 10.78 2.59
CA GLU A 10 -13.60 11.15 1.58
C GLU A 10 -12.87 12.43 1.99
N LEU A 11 -11.54 12.35 1.95
CA LEU A 11 -10.65 13.48 2.19
C LEU A 11 -9.89 13.79 0.91
N ASN A 12 -9.91 15.05 0.52
CA ASN A 12 -9.23 15.54 -0.67
C ASN A 12 -8.17 16.56 -0.26
N GLY A 13 -7.02 16.53 -0.94
CA GLY A 13 -5.93 17.45 -0.69
C GLY A 13 -4.99 17.56 -1.88
N THR A 14 -3.96 18.38 -1.74
CA THR A 14 -2.89 18.52 -2.73
C THR A 14 -1.55 18.28 -2.08
N LEU A 15 -0.81 17.29 -2.60
CA LEU A 15 0.59 17.07 -2.23
C LEU A 15 1.45 17.99 -3.09
N LYS A 16 2.20 18.89 -2.46
CA LYS A 16 3.19 19.74 -3.12
C LYS A 16 4.58 19.22 -2.84
N THR A 17 5.37 19.02 -3.89
CA THR A 17 6.74 18.52 -3.80
C THR A 17 7.70 19.46 -4.50
N GLU A 18 8.96 19.52 -4.04
CA GLU A 18 10.02 20.29 -4.68
C GLU A 18 10.54 19.61 -5.96
N LYS A 19 10.41 18.28 -6.03
CA LYS A 19 10.82 17.46 -7.17
C LYS A 19 9.65 16.54 -7.55
N PRO A 20 9.64 15.94 -8.75
CA PRO A 20 8.63 14.97 -9.11
C PRO A 20 8.46 13.89 -8.02
N PHE A 21 7.22 13.69 -7.59
CA PHE A 21 6.90 12.64 -6.60
C PHE A 21 7.10 11.24 -7.15
N TRP A 22 6.95 11.08 -8.48
CA TRP A 22 7.09 9.83 -9.19
C TRP A 22 7.99 10.04 -10.40
N GLU A 23 9.21 9.52 -10.34
CA GLU A 23 10.24 9.71 -11.38
C GLU A 23 10.05 8.70 -12.52
N GLU A 24 9.76 7.43 -12.17
CA GLU A 24 9.66 6.36 -13.15
C GLU A 24 8.65 5.29 -12.73
N ARG A 25 7.88 4.80 -13.69
CA ARG A 25 6.95 3.70 -13.42
C ARG A 25 7.68 2.37 -13.32
N LEU A 26 7.14 1.46 -12.51
CA LEU A 26 7.59 0.08 -12.43
C LEU A 26 6.92 -0.81 -13.49
N VAL A 27 7.50 -1.99 -13.72
CA VAL A 27 6.91 -3.03 -14.57
C VAL A 27 5.59 -3.52 -13.98
N ARG A 28 4.62 -3.83 -14.86
CA ARG A 28 3.31 -4.35 -14.50
C ARG A 28 2.98 -5.62 -15.25
N PRO A 29 2.11 -6.51 -14.73
CA PRO A 29 1.70 -7.72 -15.43
C PRO A 29 1.13 -7.46 -16.84
N ILE A 30 0.42 -6.33 -17.02
CA ILE A 30 -0.18 -5.95 -18.31
C ILE A 30 0.86 -5.55 -19.38
N ASP A 31 2.11 -5.28 -18.99
CA ASP A 31 3.19 -4.87 -19.91
C ASP A 31 3.63 -5.99 -20.87
N ILE A 32 3.02 -7.17 -20.79
CA ILE A 32 3.13 -8.18 -21.84
C ILE A 32 2.57 -7.63 -23.20
N TYR A 33 1.63 -6.70 -23.13
CA TYR A 33 1.03 -6.05 -24.30
C TYR A 33 1.76 -4.73 -24.59
N PRO A 34 2.29 -4.53 -25.84
CA PRO A 34 3.11 -3.35 -26.16
C PRO A 34 2.43 -2.00 -25.92
N GLU A 35 1.13 -1.92 -26.19
CA GLU A 35 0.33 -0.70 -26.04
C GLU A 35 0.25 -0.14 -24.62
N TYR A 36 0.51 -0.98 -23.60
CA TYR A 36 0.50 -0.56 -22.20
C TYR A 36 1.88 -0.25 -21.61
N ARG A 37 2.95 -0.39 -22.40
CA ARG A 37 4.34 -0.13 -21.96
C ARG A 37 4.72 1.34 -21.94
N SER A 38 3.90 2.20 -22.54
CA SER A 38 4.16 3.63 -22.62
C SER A 38 4.19 4.27 -21.22
N ASP A 39 5.08 5.24 -21.02
CA ASP A 39 5.16 6.01 -19.78
C ASP A 39 3.97 6.93 -19.58
N THR A 40 3.23 7.21 -20.66
CA THR A 40 1.97 7.98 -20.63
C THR A 40 0.78 7.14 -20.17
N PHE A 41 0.89 5.81 -20.20
CA PHE A 41 -0.14 4.93 -19.67
C PHE A 41 0.00 4.85 -18.14
N ASN A 42 -0.72 5.70 -17.46
CA ASN A 42 -0.76 5.74 -16.02
C ASN A 42 -2.08 5.17 -15.52
N GLU A 43 -2.06 3.96 -14.94
CA GLU A 43 -3.24 3.35 -14.28
C GLU A 43 -3.61 4.09 -13.00
N ALA A 44 -2.63 4.55 -12.27
CA ALA A 44 -2.87 5.47 -11.19
C ALA A 44 -3.21 6.81 -11.85
N LYS A 45 -4.47 7.12 -11.97
CA LYS A 45 -4.95 8.48 -12.14
C LYS A 45 -4.63 9.25 -10.84
N TRP A 46 -3.35 9.46 -10.59
CA TRP A 46 -2.92 10.47 -9.67
C TRP A 46 -3.33 11.80 -10.30
N GLY A 47 -4.57 12.17 -10.25
CA GLY A 47 -5.19 13.34 -10.83
C GLY A 47 -4.48 14.01 -12.01
N THR A 48 -5.14 14.79 -12.77
CA THR A 48 -4.47 15.71 -13.72
C THR A 48 -3.58 16.62 -12.89
N VAL A 49 -2.26 16.53 -13.09
CA VAL A 49 -1.30 17.47 -12.51
C VAL A 49 -1.67 18.84 -13.06
N GLU A 50 -2.38 19.63 -12.27
CA GLU A 50 -2.81 20.99 -12.68
C GLU A 50 -1.63 21.94 -12.77
N LYS A 51 -0.57 21.62 -12.02
CA LYS A 51 0.64 22.38 -11.91
C LYS A 51 1.81 21.45 -11.67
N GLU A 52 2.96 21.75 -12.26
CA GLU A 52 4.17 20.95 -12.01
C GLU A 52 4.42 20.76 -10.52
N ASN A 53 4.57 19.49 -10.11
CA ASN A 53 4.76 19.06 -8.72
C ASN A 53 3.60 19.30 -7.73
N ASP A 54 2.42 19.64 -8.21
CA ASP A 54 1.18 19.70 -7.44
C ASP A 54 0.31 18.48 -7.78
N TYR A 55 0.22 17.53 -6.86
CA TYR A 55 -0.49 16.25 -7.06
C TYR A 55 -1.79 16.25 -6.24
N PRO A 56 -2.98 16.24 -6.88
CA PRO A 56 -4.22 16.04 -6.16
C PRO A 56 -4.23 14.63 -5.55
N ILE A 57 -4.52 14.54 -4.27
CA ILE A 57 -4.65 13.28 -3.55
C ILE A 57 -6.05 13.17 -2.95
N SER A 58 -6.63 11.99 -3.04
CA SER A 58 -7.91 11.64 -2.46
C SER A 58 -7.77 10.33 -1.70
N ALA A 59 -8.44 10.23 -0.55
CA ALA A 59 -8.47 9.01 0.24
C ALA A 59 -9.83 8.86 0.91
N VAL A 60 -10.40 7.67 0.87
CA VAL A 60 -11.63 7.33 1.59
C VAL A 60 -11.28 6.55 2.85
N PHE A 61 -11.90 6.93 3.96
CA PHE A 61 -11.79 6.23 5.24
C PHE A 61 -13.17 5.72 5.67
N VAL A 62 -13.20 4.60 6.37
CA VAL A 62 -14.39 4.12 7.07
C VAL A 62 -14.33 4.56 8.52
N GLU A 63 -15.41 5.18 9.01
CA GLU A 63 -15.62 5.51 10.43
C GLU A 63 -16.75 4.62 10.99
N ILE A 64 -16.46 3.94 12.09
CA ILE A 64 -17.47 3.21 12.87
C ILE A 64 -17.77 4.03 14.12
N ILE A 65 -19.02 4.37 14.34
CA ILE A 65 -19.47 5.25 15.42
C ILE A 65 -20.35 4.45 16.37
N ALA A 66 -19.97 4.47 17.65
CA ALA A 66 -20.74 3.85 18.72
C ALA A 66 -21.77 4.81 19.36
N ASP A 67 -22.72 4.27 20.11
CA ASP A 67 -23.82 5.00 20.78
C ASP A 67 -23.34 5.99 21.86
N ASP A 68 -22.13 5.81 22.39
CA ASP A 68 -21.47 6.74 23.31
C ASP A 68 -20.64 7.83 22.58
N GLY A 69 -20.64 7.84 21.25
CA GLY A 69 -19.91 8.80 20.41
C GLY A 69 -18.46 8.40 20.10
N LEU A 70 -17.97 7.28 20.63
CA LEU A 70 -16.64 6.77 20.32
C LEU A 70 -16.56 6.40 18.84
N LYS A 71 -15.39 6.69 18.22
CA LYS A 71 -15.17 6.46 16.78
C LYS A 71 -13.92 5.64 16.53
N GLY A 72 -14.05 4.62 15.68
CA GLY A 72 -12.94 3.91 15.09
C GLY A 72 -12.80 4.23 13.61
N ILE A 73 -11.54 4.30 13.13
CA ILE A 73 -11.20 4.70 11.75
C ILE A 73 -10.34 3.62 11.11
N GLY A 74 -10.72 3.23 9.88
CA GLY A 74 -9.95 2.30 9.04
C GLY A 74 -9.75 2.84 7.63
N GLY A 75 -8.71 2.38 6.95
CA GLY A 75 -8.34 2.84 5.61
C GLY A 75 -6.90 3.37 5.53
N PRO A 76 -6.48 4.06 4.43
CA PRO A 76 -7.34 4.48 3.31
C PRO A 76 -7.79 3.33 2.42
N ILE A 77 -8.91 3.53 1.75
CA ILE A 77 -9.52 2.61 0.78
C ILE A 77 -9.88 3.37 -0.51
N ASP A 78 -10.16 2.64 -1.58
CA ASP A 78 -10.69 3.21 -2.80
C ASP A 78 -12.24 3.15 -2.87
N HIS A 79 -12.83 3.73 -3.92
CA HIS A 79 -14.27 3.77 -4.09
C HIS A 79 -14.93 2.39 -4.28
N SER A 80 -14.19 1.39 -4.79
CA SER A 80 -14.72 0.03 -4.97
C SER A 80 -14.90 -0.66 -3.62
N GLN A 81 -13.94 -0.54 -2.71
CA GLN A 81 -14.08 -1.03 -1.33
C GLN A 81 -15.13 -0.23 -0.56
N ALA A 82 -15.15 1.09 -0.73
CA ALA A 82 -16.16 1.95 -0.11
C ALA A 82 -17.58 1.52 -0.50
N HIS A 83 -17.83 1.22 -1.79
CA HIS A 83 -19.10 0.70 -2.26
C HIS A 83 -19.47 -0.63 -1.58
N ILE A 84 -18.53 -1.57 -1.47
CA ILE A 84 -18.77 -2.86 -0.80
C ILE A 84 -19.12 -2.65 0.68
N ILE A 85 -18.39 -1.78 1.38
CA ILE A 85 -18.69 -1.48 2.79
C ILE A 85 -20.11 -0.93 2.93
N LYS A 86 -20.45 0.06 2.12
CA LYS A 86 -21.75 0.73 2.19
C LYS A 86 -22.91 -0.22 1.89
N GLU A 87 -22.84 -0.95 0.79
CA GLU A 87 -23.96 -1.72 0.28
C GLU A 87 -24.05 -3.14 0.85
N GLN A 88 -22.92 -3.71 1.29
CA GLN A 88 -22.89 -5.13 1.66
C GLN A 88 -22.51 -5.38 3.13
N LEU A 89 -21.69 -4.54 3.76
CA LEU A 89 -21.17 -4.82 5.10
C LEU A 89 -21.83 -3.98 6.21
N SER A 90 -22.16 -2.73 5.95
CA SER A 90 -22.66 -1.80 6.98
C SER A 90 -23.86 -2.32 7.75
N HIS A 91 -24.82 -2.94 7.06
CA HIS A 91 -26.05 -3.46 7.70
C HIS A 91 -25.79 -4.63 8.67
N LEU A 92 -24.66 -5.34 8.52
CA LEU A 92 -24.25 -6.42 9.43
C LEU A 92 -23.71 -5.88 10.76
N LEU A 93 -23.33 -4.61 10.81
CA LEU A 93 -22.64 -3.98 11.92
C LEU A 93 -23.58 -3.18 12.82
N ILE A 94 -24.64 -2.59 12.28
CA ILE A 94 -25.57 -1.75 13.05
C ILE A 94 -26.21 -2.54 14.18
N ASP A 95 -26.35 -1.90 15.34
CA ASP A 95 -26.86 -2.47 16.62
C ASP A 95 -25.97 -3.59 17.23
N LYS A 96 -24.80 -3.86 16.65
CA LYS A 96 -23.85 -4.85 17.19
C LYS A 96 -22.88 -4.23 18.20
N ASP A 97 -22.33 -5.07 19.05
CA ASP A 97 -21.25 -4.70 19.95
C ASP A 97 -19.92 -4.58 19.17
N PRO A 98 -19.32 -3.37 19.06
CA PRO A 98 -18.07 -3.16 18.33
C PRO A 98 -16.86 -3.84 18.98
N LEU A 99 -16.94 -4.26 20.24
CA LEU A 99 -15.84 -4.96 20.91
C LEU A 99 -15.78 -6.45 20.58
N ALA A 100 -16.87 -7.01 20.01
CA ALA A 100 -16.93 -8.41 19.58
C ALA A 100 -16.35 -8.59 18.15
N ILE A 101 -15.10 -8.13 17.94
CA ILE A 101 -14.46 -7.99 16.62
C ILE A 101 -14.42 -9.33 15.88
N GLU A 102 -13.98 -10.41 16.51
CA GLU A 102 -13.89 -11.74 15.89
C GLU A 102 -15.24 -12.21 15.34
N ARG A 103 -16.31 -11.96 16.10
CA ARG A 103 -17.67 -12.31 15.66
C ARG A 103 -18.12 -11.47 14.47
N LEU A 104 -17.84 -10.18 14.48
CA LEU A 104 -18.20 -9.29 13.37
C LEU A 104 -17.40 -9.63 12.12
N TRP A 105 -16.11 -9.92 12.28
CA TRP A 105 -15.27 -10.38 11.19
C TRP A 105 -15.81 -11.68 10.57
N ASP A 106 -16.10 -12.69 11.38
CA ASP A 106 -16.64 -13.98 10.90
C ASP A 106 -17.99 -13.80 10.17
N GLN A 107 -18.87 -12.94 10.69
CA GLN A 107 -20.14 -12.62 10.04
C GLN A 107 -19.93 -11.98 8.67
N MET A 108 -19.09 -10.96 8.56
CA MET A 108 -18.77 -10.30 7.29
C MET A 108 -18.11 -11.27 6.30
N HIS A 109 -17.15 -12.08 6.77
CA HIS A 109 -16.46 -13.06 5.95
C HIS A 109 -17.42 -14.15 5.41
N ARG A 110 -18.34 -14.64 6.24
CA ARG A 110 -19.34 -15.63 5.81
C ARG A 110 -20.37 -15.05 4.86
N PHE A 111 -20.75 -13.79 5.08
CA PHE A 111 -21.67 -13.08 4.18
C PHE A 111 -21.08 -12.96 2.76
N GLN A 112 -19.78 -12.72 2.66
CA GLN A 112 -19.05 -12.63 1.40
C GLN A 112 -18.75 -14.01 0.78
N VAL A 113 -19.79 -14.73 0.37
CA VAL A 113 -19.65 -16.11 -0.15
C VAL A 113 -18.71 -16.19 -1.35
N HIS A 114 -18.77 -15.21 -2.26
CA HIS A 114 -17.95 -15.12 -3.47
C HIS A 114 -16.80 -14.13 -3.36
N GLY A 115 -16.65 -13.43 -2.24
CA GLY A 115 -15.73 -12.31 -2.05
C GLY A 115 -14.69 -12.53 -0.94
N ARG A 116 -14.23 -13.78 -0.71
CA ARG A 116 -13.27 -14.10 0.35
C ARG A 116 -11.81 -13.85 -0.04
N GLN A 117 -11.60 -13.06 -1.06
CA GLN A 117 -10.28 -12.58 -1.52
C GLN A 117 -10.46 -11.31 -2.36
N GLY A 118 -9.36 -10.62 -2.65
CA GLY A 118 -9.36 -9.41 -3.47
C GLY A 118 -10.13 -8.24 -2.84
N THR A 119 -10.78 -7.44 -3.66
CA THR A 119 -11.46 -6.19 -3.25
C THR A 119 -12.43 -6.35 -2.06
N PRO A 120 -13.29 -7.39 -1.99
CA PRO A 120 -14.15 -7.57 -0.83
C PRO A 120 -13.40 -7.83 0.47
N MET A 121 -12.29 -8.57 0.43
CA MET A 121 -11.46 -8.78 1.63
C MET A 121 -10.74 -7.51 2.07
N ILE A 122 -10.30 -6.66 1.13
CA ILE A 122 -9.72 -5.36 1.47
C ILE A 122 -10.77 -4.47 2.15
N ALA A 123 -12.01 -4.48 1.65
CA ALA A 123 -13.13 -3.77 2.27
C ALA A 123 -13.40 -4.26 3.70
N LEU A 124 -13.48 -5.59 3.89
CA LEU A 124 -13.62 -6.20 5.21
C LEU A 124 -12.48 -5.83 6.15
N SER A 125 -11.24 -5.89 5.64
CA SER A 125 -10.04 -5.53 6.41
C SER A 125 -10.07 -4.07 6.89
N ALA A 126 -10.55 -3.14 6.10
CA ALA A 126 -10.70 -1.74 6.51
C ALA A 126 -11.71 -1.57 7.65
N VAL A 127 -12.82 -2.32 7.60
CA VAL A 127 -13.81 -2.36 8.70
C VAL A 127 -13.20 -2.97 9.96
N ASP A 128 -12.46 -4.07 9.82
CA ASP A 128 -11.76 -4.73 10.93
C ASP A 128 -10.76 -3.79 11.60
N CYS A 129 -9.93 -3.09 10.81
CA CYS A 129 -9.02 -2.08 11.35
C CYS A 129 -9.76 -0.96 12.11
N ALA A 130 -10.93 -0.51 11.62
CA ALA A 130 -11.73 0.48 12.31
C ALA A 130 -12.30 -0.03 13.64
N LEU A 131 -12.70 -1.31 13.71
CA LEU A 131 -13.14 -1.94 14.94
C LEU A 131 -12.00 -2.07 15.98
N TRP A 132 -10.79 -2.44 15.52
CA TRP A 132 -9.62 -2.49 16.38
C TRP A 132 -9.20 -1.10 16.87
N ASP A 133 -9.26 -0.07 16.02
CA ASP A 133 -9.01 1.32 16.44
C ASP A 133 -10.01 1.79 17.49
N LEU A 134 -11.30 1.50 17.30
CA LEU A 134 -12.35 1.79 18.28
C LEU A 134 -12.07 1.06 19.61
N LYS A 135 -11.72 -0.22 19.56
CA LYS A 135 -11.41 -1.01 20.76
C LYS A 135 -10.18 -0.49 21.49
N GLY A 136 -9.14 -0.07 20.75
CA GLY A 136 -7.96 0.58 21.32
C GLY A 136 -8.33 1.86 22.07
N LYS A 137 -9.15 2.70 21.49
CA LYS A 137 -9.66 3.94 22.10
C LYS A 137 -10.55 3.65 23.30
N TYR A 138 -11.40 2.64 23.24
CA TYR A 138 -12.26 2.22 24.36
C TYR A 138 -11.46 1.83 25.59
N TYR A 139 -10.38 1.05 25.43
CA TYR A 139 -9.50 0.64 26.53
C TYR A 139 -8.41 1.69 26.84
N ASN A 140 -8.31 2.76 26.06
CA ASN A 140 -7.22 3.76 26.10
C ASN A 140 -5.83 3.10 26.04
N GLU A 141 -5.70 2.09 25.18
CA GLU A 141 -4.46 1.33 24.97
C GLU A 141 -4.21 1.14 23.46
N PRO A 142 -2.96 1.18 23.02
CA PRO A 142 -2.65 0.87 21.62
C PRO A 142 -2.95 -0.59 21.31
N VAL A 143 -3.40 -0.84 20.08
CA VAL A 143 -3.87 -2.17 19.64
C VAL A 143 -2.82 -3.26 19.89
N TYR A 144 -1.53 -2.98 19.66
CA TYR A 144 -0.48 -3.98 19.87
C TYR A 144 -0.40 -4.52 21.31
N LYS A 145 -0.74 -3.70 22.30
CA LYS A 145 -0.82 -4.16 23.70
C LYS A 145 -2.05 -5.02 23.96
N ILE A 146 -3.20 -4.65 23.34
CA ILE A 146 -4.45 -5.40 23.48
C ILE A 146 -4.29 -6.83 22.92
N ILE A 147 -3.54 -6.99 21.84
CA ILE A 147 -3.26 -8.30 21.22
C ILE A 147 -2.08 -9.06 21.86
N GLY A 148 -1.51 -8.54 22.97
CA GLY A 148 -0.50 -9.24 23.77
C GLY A 148 0.95 -8.82 23.54
N GLY A 149 1.23 -7.77 22.76
CA GLY A 149 2.59 -7.25 22.55
C GLY A 149 3.02 -6.21 23.60
N PRO A 150 4.23 -5.63 23.47
CA PRO A 150 5.18 -5.84 22.38
C PRO A 150 6.09 -7.06 22.59
N THR A 151 6.53 -7.68 21.50
CA THR A 151 7.63 -8.65 21.51
C THR A 151 8.99 -7.99 21.20
N ARG A 152 8.95 -6.76 20.66
CA ARG A 152 10.10 -5.92 20.34
C ARG A 152 9.76 -4.45 20.55
N ASP A 153 10.70 -3.70 21.12
CA ASP A 153 10.55 -2.25 21.32
C ASP A 153 10.82 -1.45 20.03
N LYS A 154 11.64 -2.01 19.12
CA LYS A 154 11.99 -1.42 17.84
C LYS A 154 11.90 -2.47 16.73
N ILE A 155 11.31 -2.12 15.63
CA ILE A 155 11.18 -2.95 14.44
C ILE A 155 12.17 -2.43 13.38
N PRO A 156 13.09 -3.27 12.86
CA PRO A 156 13.93 -2.91 11.73
C PRO A 156 13.07 -2.53 10.51
N ALA A 157 13.41 -1.42 9.86
CA ALA A 157 12.71 -0.93 8.68
C ALA A 157 13.66 -0.89 7.49
N TYR A 158 13.12 -1.13 6.31
CA TYR A 158 13.79 -0.86 5.04
C TYR A 158 13.21 0.39 4.39
N SER A 159 13.99 1.04 3.52
CA SER A 159 13.47 2.09 2.65
C SER A 159 12.85 1.48 1.39
N SER A 160 11.61 1.86 1.07
CA SER A 160 10.96 1.50 -0.18
C SER A 160 11.28 2.54 -1.23
N MET A 161 11.95 2.12 -2.31
CA MET A 161 12.42 3.00 -3.39
C MET A 161 11.40 3.03 -4.56
N LEU A 162 10.11 2.82 -4.26
CA LEU A 162 9.03 2.85 -5.22
C LEU A 162 8.91 4.23 -5.86
N GLY A 163 8.87 4.28 -7.20
CA GLY A 163 8.71 5.51 -7.97
C GLY A 163 10.01 6.24 -8.29
N PHE A 164 11.15 5.82 -7.75
CA PHE A 164 12.45 6.36 -8.15
C PHE A 164 12.91 5.78 -9.49
N ALA A 165 13.70 6.59 -10.23
CA ALA A 165 14.31 6.18 -11.48
C ALA A 165 15.28 4.99 -11.27
N VAL A 166 15.16 3.98 -12.13
CA VAL A 166 15.96 2.74 -12.09
C VAL A 166 16.69 2.45 -13.39
N GLU A 167 16.52 3.27 -14.43
CA GLU A 167 17.25 3.19 -15.68
C GLU A 167 18.47 4.11 -15.71
N ASP A 168 18.49 5.16 -14.90
CA ASP A 168 19.67 6.04 -14.72
C ASP A 168 20.54 5.54 -13.55
N MET A 169 21.65 4.92 -13.86
CA MET A 169 22.57 4.36 -12.85
C MET A 169 23.21 5.43 -11.96
N GLY A 170 23.28 6.67 -12.40
CA GLY A 170 23.74 7.80 -11.58
C GLY A 170 22.74 8.11 -10.47
N LEU A 171 21.46 8.23 -10.83
CA LEU A 171 20.37 8.44 -9.86
C LEU A 171 20.19 7.22 -8.94
N VAL A 172 20.29 5.99 -9.45
CA VAL A 172 20.25 4.77 -8.63
C VAL A 172 21.32 4.82 -7.54
N LYS A 173 22.56 5.16 -7.91
CA LYS A 173 23.68 5.28 -6.95
C LYS A 173 23.44 6.39 -5.94
N GLU A 174 23.04 7.58 -6.39
CA GLU A 174 22.74 8.73 -5.52
C GLU A 174 21.70 8.38 -4.47
N ARG A 175 20.56 7.82 -4.91
CA ARG A 175 19.46 7.43 -4.03
C ARG A 175 19.86 6.32 -3.06
N ALA A 176 20.61 5.33 -3.53
CA ALA A 176 21.08 4.24 -2.68
C ALA A 176 21.97 4.75 -1.53
N ILE A 177 22.89 5.69 -1.82
CA ILE A 177 23.73 6.34 -0.82
C ILE A 177 22.89 7.18 0.16
N GLU A 178 22.01 8.03 -0.36
CA GLU A 178 21.14 8.92 0.43
C GLU A 178 20.39 8.13 1.52
N PHE A 179 19.73 7.03 1.14
CA PHE A 179 18.94 6.24 2.08
C PHE A 179 19.79 5.37 3.03
N LYS A 180 20.97 4.97 2.60
CA LYS A 180 21.95 4.33 3.49
C LYS A 180 22.44 5.32 4.57
N GLU A 181 22.72 6.57 4.20
CA GLU A 181 23.15 7.63 5.11
C GLU A 181 22.02 8.06 6.08
N LYS A 182 20.75 7.97 5.67
CA LYS A 182 19.57 8.13 6.55
C LYS A 182 19.45 7.02 7.61
N GLY A 183 20.31 6.01 7.57
CA GLY A 183 20.40 4.94 8.58
C GLY A 183 19.61 3.68 8.27
N PHE A 184 18.94 3.60 7.12
CA PHE A 184 18.29 2.34 6.71
C PHE A 184 19.33 1.26 6.48
N LYS A 185 19.04 0.05 6.96
CA LYS A 185 19.94 -1.12 6.81
C LYS A 185 19.56 -2.02 5.64
N ALA A 186 18.41 -1.75 5.03
CA ALA A 186 17.91 -2.47 3.87
C ALA A 186 17.14 -1.51 2.94
N GLN A 187 17.13 -1.82 1.66
CA GLN A 187 16.41 -1.08 0.63
C GLN A 187 15.62 -2.05 -0.23
N LYS A 188 14.37 -1.67 -0.61
CA LYS A 188 13.56 -2.41 -1.57
C LYS A 188 13.42 -1.60 -2.85
N TRP A 189 14.00 -2.12 -3.94
CA TRP A 189 13.99 -1.53 -5.27
C TRP A 189 12.98 -2.22 -6.18
N PHE A 190 12.52 -1.51 -7.20
CA PHE A 190 11.52 -1.98 -8.13
C PHE A 190 12.10 -2.05 -9.53
N PHE A 191 11.58 -2.96 -10.36
CA PHE A 191 12.04 -3.12 -11.73
C PHE A 191 11.17 -2.33 -12.72
N ARG A 192 11.80 -1.84 -13.79
CA ARG A 192 11.16 -1.19 -14.93
C ARG A 192 10.82 -2.18 -16.04
N HIS A 193 11.52 -3.30 -16.10
CA HIS A 193 11.47 -4.27 -17.19
C HIS A 193 11.03 -5.65 -16.70
N GLY A 194 10.32 -6.36 -17.60
CA GLY A 194 9.88 -7.75 -17.41
C GLY A 194 10.21 -8.62 -18.62
N PRO A 195 9.70 -9.88 -18.66
CA PRO A 195 10.04 -10.86 -19.71
C PRO A 195 9.86 -10.35 -21.13
N MET A 196 8.85 -9.53 -21.35
CA MET A 196 8.54 -8.99 -22.68
C MET A 196 9.36 -7.75 -23.08
N SER A 197 10.24 -7.28 -22.23
CA SER A 197 11.19 -6.21 -22.56
C SER A 197 12.42 -6.68 -23.32
N GLY A 198 12.52 -8.00 -23.58
CA GLY A 198 13.61 -8.61 -24.31
C GLY A 198 14.97 -8.52 -23.60
N THR A 199 16.03 -8.80 -24.38
CA THR A 199 17.40 -8.82 -23.85
C THR A 199 17.88 -7.47 -23.32
N ASP A 200 17.43 -6.37 -23.92
CA ASP A 200 17.83 -5.02 -23.50
C ASP A 200 17.24 -4.66 -22.13
N GLY A 201 15.96 -4.94 -21.91
CA GLY A 201 15.34 -4.74 -20.60
C GLY A 201 15.97 -5.62 -19.52
N PHE A 202 16.28 -6.87 -19.86
CA PHE A 202 17.01 -7.77 -18.96
C PHE A 202 18.38 -7.19 -18.55
N LYS A 203 19.18 -6.73 -19.52
CA LYS A 203 20.49 -6.12 -19.24
C LYS A 203 20.38 -4.88 -18.35
N LYS A 204 19.36 -4.04 -18.54
CA LYS A 204 19.10 -2.86 -17.71
C LYS A 204 18.77 -3.26 -16.27
N ASN A 205 17.91 -4.26 -16.06
CA ASN A 205 17.62 -4.78 -14.73
C ASN A 205 18.88 -5.32 -14.03
N VAL A 206 19.70 -6.10 -14.75
CA VAL A 206 20.99 -6.62 -14.22
C VAL A 206 21.95 -5.47 -13.89
N SER A 207 22.02 -4.44 -14.74
CA SER A 207 22.87 -3.26 -14.49
C SER A 207 22.45 -2.52 -13.22
N MET A 208 21.15 -2.33 -12.99
CA MET A 208 20.65 -1.73 -11.75
C MET A 208 21.05 -2.54 -10.52
N VAL A 209 20.82 -3.85 -10.52
CA VAL A 209 21.18 -4.72 -9.37
C VAL A 209 22.69 -4.69 -9.10
N LYS A 210 23.51 -4.75 -10.16
CA LYS A 210 24.96 -4.64 -10.05
C LYS A 210 25.39 -3.31 -9.45
N THR A 211 24.84 -2.20 -9.94
CA THR A 211 25.10 -0.86 -9.41
C THR A 211 24.74 -0.74 -7.94
N LEU A 212 23.60 -1.28 -7.54
CA LEU A 212 23.16 -1.30 -6.14
C LEU A 212 24.16 -2.07 -5.26
N ARG A 213 24.56 -3.27 -5.68
CA ARG A 213 25.49 -4.10 -4.92
C ARG A 213 26.87 -3.46 -4.80
N GLU A 214 27.40 -2.91 -5.90
CA GLU A 214 28.68 -2.19 -5.90
C GLU A 214 28.64 -0.92 -5.02
N THR A 215 27.48 -0.24 -4.95
CA THR A 215 27.31 0.99 -4.16
C THR A 215 27.12 0.73 -2.68
N LEU A 216 26.31 -0.27 -2.34
CA LEU A 216 25.89 -0.53 -0.96
C LEU A 216 26.84 -1.47 -0.21
N GLY A 217 27.62 -2.29 -0.94
CA GLY A 217 28.52 -3.32 -0.38
C GLY A 217 27.82 -4.66 -0.17
N ASP A 218 28.60 -5.70 0.10
CA ASP A 218 28.13 -7.10 0.15
C ASP A 218 27.21 -7.38 1.34
N ASP A 219 27.43 -6.71 2.46
CA ASP A 219 26.70 -6.93 3.72
C ASP A 219 25.38 -6.13 3.82
N TYR A 220 25.02 -5.37 2.78
CA TYR A 220 23.80 -4.58 2.79
C TYR A 220 22.62 -5.34 2.18
N ASP A 221 21.48 -5.35 2.88
CA ASP A 221 20.28 -6.05 2.42
C ASP A 221 19.59 -5.31 1.27
N ILE A 222 19.50 -5.97 0.10
CA ILE A 222 18.80 -5.47 -1.08
C ILE A 222 17.63 -6.40 -1.39
N MET A 223 16.43 -5.84 -1.37
CA MET A 223 15.20 -6.50 -1.80
C MET A 223 14.80 -6.01 -3.19
N LEU A 224 14.33 -6.92 -4.02
CA LEU A 224 13.94 -6.63 -5.40
C LEU A 224 12.49 -7.03 -5.62
N ASP A 225 11.67 -6.09 -6.06
CA ASP A 225 10.23 -6.24 -6.23
C ASP A 225 9.88 -6.11 -7.73
N CYS A 226 9.31 -7.17 -8.29
CA CYS A 226 8.92 -7.23 -9.70
C CYS A 226 7.40 -7.03 -9.93
N TRP A 227 6.67 -6.64 -8.90
CA TRP A 227 5.23 -6.34 -8.97
C TRP A 227 4.40 -7.42 -9.67
N GLN A 228 4.68 -8.71 -9.37
CA GLN A 228 4.02 -9.88 -9.99
C GLN A 228 4.15 -9.96 -11.52
N SER A 229 5.12 -9.25 -12.12
CA SER A 229 5.29 -9.15 -13.58
C SER A 229 6.27 -10.16 -14.14
N TRP A 230 7.00 -10.89 -13.29
CA TRP A 230 7.99 -11.88 -13.70
C TRP A 230 7.46 -13.29 -13.53
N ASP A 231 7.84 -14.16 -14.46
CA ASP A 231 7.73 -15.60 -14.29
C ASP A 231 9.02 -16.19 -13.69
N LEU A 232 8.98 -17.48 -13.34
CA LEU A 232 10.11 -18.17 -12.73
C LEU A 232 11.35 -18.16 -13.63
N ASN A 233 11.18 -18.37 -14.94
CA ASN A 233 12.33 -18.45 -15.85
C ASN A 233 13.06 -17.12 -15.97
N TYR A 234 12.32 -16.01 -15.97
CA TYR A 234 12.93 -14.69 -16.02
C TYR A 234 13.59 -14.29 -14.69
N ALA A 235 13.05 -14.78 -13.57
CA ALA A 235 13.59 -14.48 -12.25
C ALA A 235 14.88 -15.26 -11.92
N MET A 236 15.08 -16.44 -12.53
CA MET A 236 16.28 -17.28 -12.40
C MET A 236 17.41 -16.83 -13.31
#